data_02b48b6b509bb49eb0736cee5940eff0
#
_entry.id   02b48b6b509bb49eb0736cee5940eff0
#
_cell.length_a   1.000
_cell.length_b   1.000
_cell.length_c   1.000
_cell.angle_alpha   90.00
_cell.angle_beta   90.00
_cell.angle_gamma   90.00
#
_symmetry.space_group_name_H-M   'P 1'
#
loop_
_entity.id
_entity.type
_entity.pdbx_description
1 polymer ?
#
loop_
_entity_poly.entity_id
_entity_poly.type
_entity_poly.pdbx_seq_one_letter_code
_entity_poly.pdbx_strand_id
1 'polypeptide(L)'
;IELLQTKELHQISVSDLCKRAGLNRSTFYANYVDIYELADRLREKLEDEVAALYQNEVMQGFNSNDYLKLFRHIAQNQIFYRTYFKLGYDEKYKITLYDYKLAEMHFKNRFVEYHIAFFKSGMTKIIKLWLQNGCKETPEEMAEILQSEYRGREEFFSGSGTEAGRM
;
A
#
# COMPACT_ATOMS: atom_id res chain seq x y z
N ILE A 1 8.83 -3.81 15.77
CA ILE A 1 7.68 -4.45 15.07
C ILE A 1 7.02 -5.50 15.95
N GLU A 2 7.77 -6.47 16.50
CA GLU A 2 7.20 -7.54 17.33
C GLU A 2 6.34 -7.04 18.49
N LEU A 3 6.77 -6.00 19.21
CA LEU A 3 6.00 -5.41 20.30
C LEU A 3 4.66 -4.82 19.82
N LEU A 4 4.60 -4.31 18.60
CA LEU A 4 3.38 -3.79 17.99
C LEU A 4 2.37 -4.88 17.62
N GLN A 5 2.74 -6.16 17.63
CA GLN A 5 1.77 -7.24 17.43
C GLN A 5 0.82 -7.40 18.63
N THR A 6 1.26 -7.00 19.84
CA THR A 6 0.52 -7.19 21.08
C THR A 6 0.21 -5.90 21.84
N LYS A 7 0.87 -4.80 21.50
CA LYS A 7 0.72 -3.48 22.16
C LYS A 7 0.43 -2.40 21.13
N GLU A 8 -0.23 -1.33 21.57
CA GLU A 8 -0.30 -0.09 20.80
C GLU A 8 1.01 0.71 20.94
N LEU A 9 1.33 1.56 19.95
CA LEU A 9 2.61 2.30 19.94
C LEU A 9 2.82 3.10 21.24
N HIS A 10 1.79 3.79 21.72
CA HIS A 10 1.85 4.60 22.94
C HIS A 10 2.06 3.78 24.23
N GLN A 11 1.85 2.46 24.19
CA GLN A 11 2.06 1.53 25.31
C GLN A 11 3.47 0.93 25.34
N ILE A 12 4.26 1.16 24.30
CA ILE A 12 5.61 0.61 24.19
C ILE A 12 6.59 1.63 24.78
N SER A 13 7.32 1.23 25.81
CA SER A 13 8.38 2.08 26.35
C SER A 13 9.72 1.84 25.64
N VAL A 14 10.58 2.86 25.61
CA VAL A 14 11.97 2.70 25.13
C VAL A 14 12.71 1.61 25.93
N SER A 15 12.38 1.47 27.21
CA SER A 15 12.96 0.43 28.08
C SER A 15 12.60 -0.97 27.61
N ASP A 16 11.31 -1.21 27.31
CA ASP A 16 10.82 -2.51 26.80
C ASP A 16 11.47 -2.85 25.46
N LEU A 17 11.54 -1.85 24.56
CA LEU A 17 12.16 -1.99 23.26
C LEU A 17 13.65 -2.37 23.38
N CYS A 18 14.41 -1.62 24.19
CA CYS A 18 15.84 -1.85 24.40
C CYS A 18 16.10 -3.22 25.03
N LYS A 19 15.31 -3.60 26.04
CA LYS A 19 15.39 -4.91 26.68
C LYS A 19 15.18 -6.04 25.67
N ARG A 20 14.18 -5.90 24.78
CA ARG A 20 13.88 -6.92 23.78
C ARG A 20 14.94 -6.98 22.67
N ALA A 21 15.51 -5.83 22.30
CA ALA A 21 16.55 -5.74 21.28
C ALA A 21 17.97 -6.07 21.80
N GLY A 22 18.14 -6.30 23.11
CA GLY A 22 19.45 -6.49 23.70
C GLY A 22 20.35 -5.24 23.67
N LEU A 23 19.73 -4.06 23.67
CA LEU A 23 20.41 -2.77 23.60
C LEU A 23 20.24 -1.97 24.91
N ASN A 24 21.17 -1.05 25.16
CA ASN A 24 21.00 -0.07 26.22
C ASN A 24 20.23 1.18 25.75
N ARG A 25 19.66 1.93 26.69
CA ARG A 25 18.87 3.13 26.38
C ARG A 25 19.71 4.24 25.75
N SER A 26 20.99 4.34 26.10
CA SER A 26 21.89 5.34 25.49
C SER A 26 22.10 5.07 23.99
N THR A 27 22.19 3.82 23.58
CA THR A 27 22.24 3.45 22.16
C THR A 27 20.96 3.85 21.43
N PHE A 28 19.81 3.69 22.06
CA PHE A 28 18.54 4.14 21.48
C PHE A 28 18.53 5.66 21.28
N TYR A 29 18.80 6.42 22.34
CA TYR A 29 18.76 7.89 22.29
C TYR A 29 19.90 8.54 21.48
N ALA A 30 20.94 7.79 21.15
CA ALA A 30 21.95 8.23 20.19
C ALA A 30 21.42 8.25 18.74
N ASN A 31 20.34 7.50 18.43
CA ASN A 31 19.80 7.35 17.09
C ASN A 31 18.38 7.91 16.91
N TYR A 32 17.57 7.94 17.99
CA TYR A 32 16.17 8.31 17.95
C TYR A 32 15.81 9.18 19.17
N VAL A 33 15.01 10.22 18.94
CA VAL A 33 14.49 11.07 20.00
C VAL A 33 13.48 10.29 20.87
N ASP A 34 12.61 9.54 20.20
CA ASP A 34 11.58 8.75 20.86
C ASP A 34 11.13 7.56 19.99
N ILE A 35 10.11 6.84 20.48
CA ILE A 35 9.56 5.67 19.81
C ILE A 35 8.75 6.05 18.56
N TYR A 36 8.21 7.26 18.51
CA TYR A 36 7.44 7.73 17.35
C TYR A 36 8.38 8.03 16.18
N GLU A 37 9.54 8.63 16.44
CA GLU A 37 10.56 8.81 15.41
C GLU A 37 11.05 7.46 14.86
N LEU A 38 11.28 6.48 15.73
CA LEU A 38 11.63 5.13 15.26
C LEU A 38 10.53 4.53 14.36
N ALA A 39 9.26 4.71 14.73
CA ALA A 39 8.13 4.23 13.93
C ALA A 39 8.06 4.94 12.58
N ASP A 40 8.31 6.24 12.53
CA ASP A 40 8.35 7.02 11.29
C ASP A 40 9.52 6.60 10.38
N ARG A 41 10.70 6.32 10.94
CA ARG A 41 11.84 5.78 10.16
C ARG A 41 11.53 4.41 9.55
N LEU A 42 10.80 3.56 10.27
CA LEU A 42 10.36 2.26 9.74
C LEU A 42 9.35 2.44 8.59
N ARG A 43 8.43 3.42 8.72
CA ARG A 43 7.50 3.78 7.65
C ARG A 43 8.25 4.27 6.40
N GLU A 44 9.16 5.26 6.57
CA GLU A 44 9.96 5.81 5.47
C GLU A 44 10.72 4.70 4.74
N LYS A 45 11.36 3.81 5.48
CA LYS A 45 12.07 2.66 4.90
C LYS A 45 11.15 1.79 4.03
N LEU A 46 9.93 1.47 4.50
CA LEU A 46 8.97 0.67 3.73
C LEU A 46 8.53 1.41 2.47
N GLU A 47 8.26 2.70 2.57
CA GLU A 47 7.87 3.53 1.42
C GLU A 47 8.97 3.62 0.38
N ASP A 48 10.22 3.77 0.80
CA ASP A 48 11.39 3.78 -0.08
C ASP A 48 11.57 2.42 -0.79
N GLU A 49 11.40 1.31 -0.06
CA GLU A 49 11.45 -0.04 -0.66
C GLU A 49 10.38 -0.22 -1.73
N VAL A 50 9.14 0.24 -1.47
CA VAL A 50 8.06 0.19 -2.46
C VAL A 50 8.36 1.11 -3.65
N ALA A 51 8.85 2.32 -3.42
CA ALA A 51 9.24 3.24 -4.49
C ALA A 51 10.33 2.63 -5.39
N ALA A 52 11.30 1.91 -4.79
CA ALA A 52 12.37 1.25 -5.52
C ALA A 52 11.86 0.16 -6.48
N LEU A 53 10.73 -0.51 -6.18
CA LEU A 53 10.14 -1.53 -7.06
C LEU A 53 9.78 -0.96 -8.45
N TYR A 54 9.44 0.33 -8.50
CA TYR A 54 8.95 1.03 -9.70
C TYR A 54 9.93 2.08 -10.23
N GLN A 55 11.14 2.16 -9.67
CA GLN A 55 12.12 3.20 -10.03
C GLN A 55 12.44 3.22 -11.54
N ASN A 56 12.61 2.06 -12.17
CA ASN A 56 12.89 1.98 -13.61
C ASN A 56 11.73 2.48 -14.45
N GLU A 57 10.49 2.24 -14.02
CA GLU A 57 9.28 2.70 -14.71
C GLU A 57 9.17 4.22 -14.64
N VAL A 58 9.36 4.78 -13.45
CA VAL A 58 9.36 6.24 -13.24
C VAL A 58 10.45 6.92 -14.08
N MET A 59 11.66 6.35 -14.13
CA MET A 59 12.78 6.90 -14.93
C MET A 59 12.50 6.84 -16.44
N GLN A 60 11.76 5.84 -16.92
CA GLN A 60 11.38 5.68 -18.32
C GLN A 60 10.07 6.40 -18.68
N GLY A 61 9.41 7.02 -17.69
CA GLY A 61 8.19 7.78 -17.90
C GLY A 61 6.96 6.94 -18.23
N PHE A 62 6.92 5.68 -17.81
CA PHE A 62 5.76 4.82 -17.99
C PHE A 62 5.32 4.18 -16.66
N ASN A 63 4.08 3.68 -16.63
CA ASN A 63 3.54 2.91 -15.53
C ASN A 63 3.03 1.56 -16.09
N SER A 64 3.64 0.46 -15.65
CA SER A 64 3.28 -0.88 -16.13
C SER A 64 1.92 -1.34 -15.64
N ASN A 65 1.34 -0.70 -14.61
CA ASN A 65 0.24 -1.26 -13.83
C ASN A 65 0.53 -2.68 -13.31
N ASP A 66 1.81 -3.00 -13.15
CA ASP A 66 2.26 -4.30 -12.65
C ASP A 66 2.22 -4.32 -11.11
N TYR A 67 1.04 -4.60 -10.58
CA TYR A 67 0.83 -4.73 -9.14
C TYR A 67 1.40 -6.03 -8.55
N LEU A 68 1.83 -6.97 -9.38
CA LEU A 68 2.43 -8.23 -8.93
C LEU A 68 3.69 -7.99 -8.09
N LYS A 69 4.53 -7.01 -8.48
CA LYS A 69 5.70 -6.60 -7.70
C LYS A 69 5.31 -6.17 -6.28
N LEU A 70 4.27 -5.35 -6.16
CA LEU A 70 3.77 -4.90 -4.86
C LEU A 70 3.24 -6.07 -4.03
N PHE A 71 2.42 -6.95 -4.61
CA PHE A 71 1.88 -8.10 -3.88
C PHE A 71 2.98 -9.07 -3.43
N ARG A 72 4.01 -9.32 -4.25
CA ARG A 72 5.18 -10.10 -3.84
C ARG A 72 5.94 -9.45 -2.68
N HIS A 73 6.15 -8.13 -2.74
CA HIS A 73 6.78 -7.40 -1.66
C HIS A 73 5.96 -7.46 -0.37
N ILE A 74 4.63 -7.31 -0.45
CA ILE A 74 3.73 -7.45 0.70
C ILE A 74 3.81 -8.86 1.30
N ALA A 75 3.77 -9.91 0.48
CA ALA A 75 3.87 -11.30 0.92
C ALA A 75 5.15 -11.58 1.71
N GLN A 76 6.26 -11.00 1.28
CA GLN A 76 7.57 -11.13 1.94
C GLN A 76 7.69 -10.28 3.22
N ASN A 77 6.93 -9.20 3.33
CA ASN A 77 7.04 -8.20 4.39
C ASN A 77 5.74 -8.01 5.19
N GLN A 78 4.93 -9.07 5.36
CA GLN A 78 3.59 -9.00 5.95
C GLN A 78 3.53 -8.25 7.29
N ILE A 79 4.51 -8.50 8.19
CA ILE A 79 4.55 -7.88 9.52
C ILE A 79 4.71 -6.37 9.42
N PHE A 80 5.52 -5.89 8.47
CA PHE A 80 5.67 -4.46 8.20
C PHE A 80 4.37 -3.81 7.71
N TYR A 81 3.71 -4.43 6.74
CA TYR A 81 2.45 -3.90 6.21
C TYR A 81 1.32 -3.93 7.24
N ARG A 82 1.21 -5.00 8.04
CA ARG A 82 0.25 -5.06 9.16
C ARG A 82 0.50 -3.93 10.16
N THR A 83 1.77 -3.66 10.48
CA THR A 83 2.17 -2.56 11.36
C THR A 83 1.86 -1.20 10.75
N TYR A 84 2.16 -1.02 9.46
CA TYR A 84 1.86 0.20 8.70
C TYR A 84 0.36 0.56 8.75
N PHE A 85 -0.50 -0.43 8.46
CA PHE A 85 -1.95 -0.24 8.52
C PHE A 85 -2.48 -0.09 9.95
N LYS A 86 -1.91 -0.78 10.92
CA LYS A 86 -2.27 -0.65 12.34
C LYS A 86 -2.00 0.76 12.86
N LEU A 87 -0.92 1.39 12.42
CA LEU A 87 -0.55 2.75 12.79
C LEU A 87 -1.31 3.84 12.01
N GLY A 88 -2.23 3.46 11.10
CA GLY A 88 -3.02 4.39 10.31
C GLY A 88 -2.20 5.19 9.29
N TYR A 89 -1.04 4.68 8.89
CA TYR A 89 -0.17 5.37 7.95
C TYR A 89 -0.74 5.41 6.52
N ASP A 90 -1.61 4.47 6.17
CA ASP A 90 -2.32 4.45 4.89
C ASP A 90 -3.25 5.65 4.66
N GLU A 91 -3.69 6.30 5.73
CA GLU A 91 -4.52 7.51 5.64
C GLU A 91 -3.68 8.77 5.39
N LYS A 92 -2.45 8.79 5.90
CA LYS A 92 -1.55 9.94 5.86
C LYS A 92 -0.54 9.89 4.72
N TYR A 93 -0.10 8.68 4.36
CA TYR A 93 1.02 8.43 3.46
C TYR A 93 0.62 7.52 2.30
N LYS A 94 1.43 7.47 1.25
CA LYS A 94 1.07 6.76 0.01
C LYS A 94 2.03 5.60 -0.24
N ILE A 95 1.64 4.39 0.12
CA ILE A 95 2.34 3.18 -0.35
C ILE A 95 2.07 2.92 -1.84
N THR A 96 0.88 3.28 -2.34
CA THR A 96 0.54 3.07 -3.74
C THR A 96 1.02 4.26 -4.56
N LEU A 97 2.00 4.02 -5.42
CA LEU A 97 2.40 4.96 -6.45
C LEU A 97 1.26 5.06 -7.47
N TYR A 98 0.56 6.19 -7.44
CA TYR A 98 -0.45 6.49 -8.41
C TYR A 98 0.05 7.61 -9.32
N ASP A 99 0.15 7.32 -10.61
CA ASP A 99 0.52 8.34 -11.59
C ASP A 99 -0.68 9.23 -11.89
N TYR A 100 -0.68 10.40 -11.25
CA TYR A 100 -1.73 11.39 -11.39
C TYR A 100 -1.85 11.91 -12.83
N LYS A 101 -0.71 12.11 -13.52
CA LYS A 101 -0.67 12.58 -14.90
C LYS A 101 -1.27 11.56 -15.86
N LEU A 102 -0.94 10.28 -15.66
CA LEU A 102 -1.51 9.21 -16.46
C LEU A 102 -3.02 9.12 -16.26
N ALA A 103 -3.51 9.30 -15.03
CA ALA A 103 -4.93 9.35 -14.74
C ALA A 103 -5.63 10.54 -15.39
N GLU A 104 -5.02 11.73 -15.35
CA GLU A 104 -5.52 12.93 -16.03
C GLU A 104 -5.67 12.68 -17.54
N MET A 105 -4.69 12.07 -18.16
CA MET A 105 -4.74 11.70 -19.59
C MET A 105 -5.82 10.67 -19.88
N HIS A 106 -5.89 9.60 -19.10
CA HIS A 106 -6.85 8.51 -19.30
C HIS A 106 -8.30 8.97 -19.14
N PHE A 107 -8.58 9.75 -18.11
CA PHE A 107 -9.92 10.28 -17.82
C PHE A 107 -10.21 11.64 -18.46
N LYS A 108 -9.33 12.14 -19.35
CA LYS A 108 -9.47 13.43 -20.05
C LYS A 108 -9.76 14.59 -19.08
N ASN A 109 -9.08 14.63 -17.96
CA ASN A 109 -9.26 15.60 -16.87
C ASN A 109 -10.68 15.64 -16.26
N ARG A 110 -11.50 14.57 -16.44
CA ARG A 110 -12.84 14.54 -15.88
C ARG A 110 -12.88 13.66 -14.63
N PHE A 111 -13.30 14.25 -13.52
CA PHE A 111 -13.54 13.53 -12.26
C PHE A 111 -12.33 12.71 -11.73
N VAL A 112 -11.10 13.11 -12.09
CA VAL A 112 -9.87 12.37 -11.82
C VAL A 112 -9.71 12.05 -10.33
N GLU A 113 -10.02 13.00 -9.45
CA GLU A 113 -9.92 12.81 -8.00
C GLU A 113 -10.83 11.67 -7.48
N TYR A 114 -12.04 11.55 -8.04
CA TYR A 114 -12.97 10.46 -7.66
C TYR A 114 -12.46 9.11 -8.14
N HIS A 115 -11.93 9.02 -9.36
CA HIS A 115 -11.33 7.79 -9.88
C HIS A 115 -10.12 7.36 -9.05
N ILE A 116 -9.25 8.32 -8.68
CA ILE A 116 -8.11 8.09 -7.81
C ILE A 116 -8.56 7.63 -6.42
N ALA A 117 -9.53 8.31 -5.82
CA ALA A 117 -10.04 7.96 -4.49
C ALA A 117 -10.62 6.54 -4.49
N PHE A 118 -11.42 6.19 -5.52
CA PHE A 118 -11.98 4.85 -5.69
C PHE A 118 -10.89 3.79 -5.79
N PHE A 119 -9.90 4.00 -6.68
CA PHE A 119 -8.78 3.08 -6.85
C PHE A 119 -8.00 2.86 -5.57
N LYS A 120 -7.58 3.95 -4.91
CA LYS A 120 -6.80 3.88 -3.67
C LYS A 120 -7.56 3.16 -2.56
N SER A 121 -8.86 3.47 -2.40
CA SER A 121 -9.68 2.84 -1.38
C SER A 121 -9.86 1.35 -1.64
N GLY A 122 -10.11 0.95 -2.89
CA GLY A 122 -10.22 -0.45 -3.30
C GLY A 122 -8.93 -1.21 -3.06
N MET A 123 -7.81 -0.67 -3.54
CA MET A 123 -6.49 -1.28 -3.38
C MET A 123 -6.11 -1.44 -1.90
N THR A 124 -6.26 -0.39 -1.10
CA THR A 124 -5.98 -0.43 0.33
C THR A 124 -6.85 -1.49 1.03
N LYS A 125 -8.14 -1.55 0.68
CA LYS A 125 -9.07 -2.52 1.27
C LYS A 125 -8.72 -3.96 0.91
N ILE A 126 -8.37 -4.23 -0.33
CA ILE A 126 -7.96 -5.56 -0.80
C ILE A 126 -6.68 -6.01 -0.07
N ILE A 127 -5.67 -5.15 0.03
CA ILE A 127 -4.43 -5.45 0.74
C ILE A 127 -4.70 -5.74 2.23
N LYS A 128 -5.49 -4.90 2.89
CA LYS A 128 -5.86 -5.11 4.30
C LYS A 128 -6.58 -6.45 4.51
N LEU A 129 -7.52 -6.79 3.63
CA LEU A 129 -8.27 -8.05 3.69
C LEU A 129 -7.34 -9.26 3.49
N TRP A 130 -6.46 -9.20 2.49
CA TRP A 130 -5.50 -10.25 2.21
C TRP A 130 -4.56 -10.51 3.39
N LEU A 131 -4.01 -9.44 3.98
CA LEU A 131 -3.19 -9.52 5.18
C LEU A 131 -3.98 -10.11 6.38
N GLN A 132 -5.24 -9.70 6.59
CA GLN A 132 -6.11 -10.23 7.66
C GLN A 132 -6.37 -11.72 7.49
N ASN A 133 -6.53 -12.19 6.26
CA ASN A 133 -6.72 -13.62 5.94
C ASN A 133 -5.42 -14.44 5.94
N GLY A 134 -4.29 -13.82 6.30
CA GLY A 134 -3.00 -14.51 6.39
C GLY A 134 -2.29 -14.68 5.06
N CYS A 135 -2.62 -13.88 4.04
CA CYS A 135 -2.06 -13.96 2.69
C CYS A 135 -2.17 -15.40 2.11
N LYS A 136 -3.39 -15.98 2.17
CA LYS A 136 -3.64 -17.34 1.70
C LYS A 136 -3.54 -17.46 0.19
N GLU A 137 -4.03 -16.46 -0.51
CA GLU A 137 -3.91 -16.33 -1.95
C GLU A 137 -2.46 -15.98 -2.31
N THR A 138 -2.00 -16.46 -3.45
CA THR A 138 -0.66 -16.11 -3.97
C THR A 138 -0.64 -14.65 -4.47
N PRO A 139 0.55 -14.01 -4.54
CA PRO A 139 0.68 -12.69 -5.16
C PRO A 139 0.16 -12.62 -6.60
N GLU A 140 0.29 -13.72 -7.35
CA GLU A 140 -0.19 -13.88 -8.70
C GLU A 140 -1.72 -13.85 -8.75
N GLU A 141 -2.39 -14.61 -7.87
CA GLU A 141 -3.85 -14.59 -7.75
C GLU A 141 -4.37 -13.20 -7.34
N MET A 142 -3.68 -12.51 -6.42
CA MET A 142 -4.05 -11.16 -6.04
C MET A 142 -3.92 -10.16 -7.18
N ALA A 143 -2.89 -10.30 -8.00
CA ALA A 143 -2.71 -9.47 -9.20
C ALA A 143 -3.80 -9.76 -10.24
N GLU A 144 -4.20 -11.03 -10.42
CA GLU A 144 -5.29 -11.44 -11.32
C GLU A 144 -6.64 -10.88 -10.87
N ILE A 145 -6.96 -10.96 -9.56
CA ILE A 145 -8.17 -10.37 -8.98
C ILE A 145 -8.25 -8.88 -9.34
N LEU A 146 -7.16 -8.15 -9.12
CA LEU A 146 -7.12 -6.71 -9.41
C LEU A 146 -7.31 -6.44 -10.91
N GLN A 147 -6.63 -7.19 -11.78
CA GLN A 147 -6.76 -7.03 -13.22
C GLN A 147 -8.17 -7.35 -13.74
N SER A 148 -8.83 -8.36 -13.16
CA SER A 148 -10.20 -8.73 -13.56
C SER A 148 -11.20 -7.63 -13.22
N GLU A 149 -11.04 -6.94 -12.06
CA GLU A 149 -11.87 -5.81 -11.69
C GLU A 149 -11.77 -4.62 -12.66
N TYR A 150 -10.60 -4.46 -13.32
CA TYR A 150 -10.42 -3.41 -14.32
C TYR A 150 -10.97 -3.82 -15.69
N ARG A 151 -10.68 -5.03 -16.18
CA ARG A 151 -11.12 -5.51 -17.50
C ARG A 151 -12.63 -5.69 -17.58
N GLY A 152 -13.25 -6.26 -16.55
CA GLY A 152 -14.69 -6.50 -16.53
C GLY A 152 -15.55 -5.23 -16.58
N ARG A 153 -15.01 -4.08 -16.21
CA ARG A 153 -15.72 -2.80 -16.24
C ARG A 153 -15.79 -2.20 -17.65
N GLU A 154 -14.76 -2.35 -18.47
CA GLU A 154 -14.79 -1.88 -19.85
C GLU A 154 -15.85 -2.60 -20.68
N GLU A 155 -16.01 -3.90 -20.50
CA GLU A 155 -17.06 -4.70 -21.18
C GLU A 155 -18.46 -4.36 -20.67
N PHE A 156 -18.63 -4.15 -19.36
CA PHE A 156 -19.95 -3.85 -18.75
C PHE A 156 -20.50 -2.49 -19.19
N PHE A 157 -19.64 -1.49 -19.36
CA PHE A 157 -20.04 -0.15 -19.81
C PHE A 157 -20.11 -0.03 -21.34
N SER A 158 -19.46 -0.90 -22.09
CA SER A 158 -19.53 -0.96 -23.56
C SER A 158 -20.81 -1.64 -24.04
N GLY A 159 -21.40 -2.54 -23.24
CA GLY A 159 -22.60 -3.31 -23.60
C GLY A 159 -23.93 -2.59 -23.33
N SER A 160 -23.98 -1.49 -22.59
CA SER A 160 -25.23 -0.81 -22.23
C SER A 160 -25.65 0.32 -23.20
N GLY A 161 -24.97 0.45 -24.34
CA GLY A 161 -25.21 1.53 -25.33
C GLY A 161 -26.06 1.15 -26.55
N THR A 162 -26.62 -0.06 -26.65
CA THR A 162 -27.20 -0.51 -27.94
C THR A 162 -28.69 -0.91 -27.89
N GLU A 163 -29.45 -0.59 -26.86
CA GLU A 163 -30.90 -0.90 -26.84
C GLU A 163 -31.82 0.28 -26.49
N ALA A 164 -31.52 1.49 -26.95
CA ALA A 164 -32.47 2.60 -26.86
C ALA A 164 -32.63 3.30 -28.21
N GLY A 165 -33.15 2.59 -29.20
CA GLY A 165 -33.38 3.19 -30.52
C GLY A 165 -34.10 2.31 -31.52
N ARG A 166 -35.24 1.68 -31.09
CA ARG A 166 -36.28 1.19 -32.01
C ARG A 166 -37.59 0.99 -31.25
N MET A 167 -38.38 2.03 -31.20
CA MET A 167 -39.86 2.00 -31.31
C MET A 167 -40.31 3.39 -31.63
#